data_87b7d7d14df2a39b7a613f4e596d825c
#
_entry.id   87b7d7d14df2a39b7a613f4e596d825c
#
_cell.length_a   1.000
_cell.length_b   1.000
_cell.length_c   1.000
_cell.angle_alpha   90.00
_cell.angle_beta   90.00
_cell.angle_gamma   90.00
#
_symmetry.space_group_name_H-M   'P 1'
#
loop_
_entity.id
_entity.type
_entity.pdbx_description
1 polymer ?
#
loop_
_entity_poly.entity_id
_entity_poly.type
_entity_poly.pdbx_seq_one_letter_code
_entity_poly.pdbx_strand_id
1 'polypeptide(L)'
;MIVPQYVSVQNLQPHVRIAIRNWIKELMKVNTDLGGRWFASRPNPVYFNEVPCGLIYFSDQGSDHENTAPRNYKHSLALTIEVMHNMDSERDNALDDWLDSRAWEVEVAMLSDRFLGFPGIIEDTVLSRTQPVTIESEGSAQDIGSIRLFFDITYRCDYQNNAKLDEFLKFVNKLETKDGAEAEDIVTIRSA
;
A
#
# COMPACT_ATOMS: atom_id res chain seq x y z
N MET A 1 -20.89 3.30 0.32
CA MET A 1 -19.48 3.61 0.00
C MET A 1 -18.98 4.64 1.00
N ILE A 2 -18.07 4.25 1.88
CA ILE A 2 -17.45 5.20 2.83
C ILE A 2 -16.35 5.92 2.04
N VAL A 3 -16.51 7.23 1.85
CA VAL A 3 -15.48 8.08 1.25
C VAL A 3 -14.37 8.26 2.28
N PRO A 4 -13.13 7.85 1.98
CA PRO A 4 -12.01 8.01 2.90
C PRO A 4 -11.73 9.49 3.18
N GLN A 5 -11.41 9.82 4.43
CA GLN A 5 -10.79 11.10 4.74
C GLN A 5 -9.35 11.06 4.22
N TYR A 6 -8.96 12.06 3.44
CA TYR A 6 -7.61 12.17 2.89
C TYR A 6 -6.56 12.26 4.00
N VAL A 7 -5.54 11.41 3.91
CA VAL A 7 -4.42 11.40 4.85
C VAL A 7 -3.25 12.18 4.24
N SER A 8 -2.73 13.16 4.96
CA SER A 8 -1.55 13.93 4.53
C SER A 8 -0.26 13.13 4.77
N VAL A 9 0.68 13.17 3.82
CA VAL A 9 2.00 12.50 3.90
C VAL A 9 2.78 12.88 5.16
N GLN A 10 2.63 14.12 5.62
CA GLN A 10 3.36 14.65 6.78
C GLN A 10 2.98 13.97 8.10
N ASN A 11 1.84 13.26 8.15
CA ASN A 11 1.33 12.59 9.33
C ASN A 11 1.47 11.04 9.27
N LEU A 12 2.12 10.49 8.23
CA LEU A 12 2.35 9.06 8.12
C LEU A 12 3.53 8.60 9.00
N GLN A 13 3.31 8.61 10.31
CA GLN A 13 3.97 7.72 11.26
C GLN A 13 2.92 6.66 11.65
N PRO A 14 3.04 5.46 11.27
CA PRO A 14 4.17 4.64 10.84
C PRO A 14 4.37 4.58 9.31
N HIS A 15 5.42 3.84 8.87
CA HIS A 15 5.81 3.63 7.48
C HIS A 15 4.61 3.46 6.52
N VAL A 16 4.69 4.09 5.33
CA VAL A 16 3.63 4.11 4.31
C VAL A 16 3.02 2.72 4.04
N ARG A 17 3.85 1.66 3.94
CA ARG A 17 3.37 0.27 3.76
C ARG A 17 2.42 -0.19 4.84
N ILE A 18 2.68 0.18 6.10
CA ILE A 18 1.82 -0.20 7.23
C ILE A 18 0.48 0.53 7.11
N ALA A 19 0.52 1.81 6.76
CA ALA A 19 -0.69 2.61 6.57
C ALA A 19 -1.55 2.04 5.42
N ILE A 20 -0.96 1.76 4.26
CA ILE A 20 -1.65 1.14 3.11
C ILE A 20 -2.27 -0.20 3.51
N ARG A 21 -1.50 -1.08 4.15
CA ARG A 21 -2.00 -2.41 4.55
C ARG A 21 -3.17 -2.34 5.53
N ASN A 22 -3.06 -1.48 6.54
CA ASN A 22 -4.13 -1.33 7.54
C ASN A 22 -5.38 -0.73 6.90
N TRP A 23 -5.20 0.23 5.99
CA TRP A 23 -6.29 0.82 5.24
C TRP A 23 -7.01 -0.22 4.36
N ILE A 24 -6.26 -1.01 3.58
CA ILE A 24 -6.83 -2.08 2.75
C ILE A 24 -7.61 -3.07 3.62
N LYS A 25 -7.09 -3.43 4.79
CA LYS A 25 -7.81 -4.31 5.72
C LYS A 25 -9.16 -3.73 6.13
N GLU A 26 -9.22 -2.46 6.50
CA GLU A 26 -10.50 -1.82 6.86
C GLU A 26 -11.41 -1.65 5.64
N LEU A 27 -10.85 -1.36 4.46
CA LEU A 27 -11.60 -1.29 3.21
C LEU A 27 -12.28 -2.64 2.89
N MET A 28 -11.54 -3.74 2.98
CA MET A 28 -12.08 -5.10 2.78
C MET A 28 -13.15 -5.46 3.79
N LYS A 29 -12.93 -5.13 5.05
CA LYS A 29 -13.87 -5.41 6.14
C LYS A 29 -15.25 -4.74 5.94
N VAL A 30 -15.26 -3.56 5.35
CA VAL A 30 -16.50 -2.78 5.15
C VAL A 30 -17.18 -3.12 3.83
N ASN A 31 -16.41 -3.46 2.79
CA ASN A 31 -16.94 -3.58 1.43
C ASN A 31 -17.07 -5.03 0.94
N THR A 32 -16.77 -6.03 1.79
CA THR A 32 -16.94 -7.44 1.44
C THR A 32 -17.75 -8.17 2.49
N ASP A 33 -18.42 -9.24 2.09
CA ASP A 33 -19.24 -10.07 2.98
C ASP A 33 -18.43 -10.89 4.00
N LEU A 34 -17.09 -10.92 3.88
CA LEU A 34 -16.24 -11.55 4.89
C LEU A 34 -16.18 -10.75 6.21
N GLY A 35 -16.56 -9.47 6.19
CA GLY A 35 -16.64 -8.62 7.36
C GLY A 35 -15.32 -8.58 8.15
N GLY A 36 -15.35 -8.98 9.41
CA GLY A 36 -14.18 -8.97 10.30
C GLY A 36 -13.15 -10.07 10.08
N ARG A 37 -13.34 -11.00 9.13
CA ARG A 37 -12.46 -12.15 8.89
C ARG A 37 -11.29 -11.86 7.95
N TRP A 38 -10.79 -10.65 7.97
CA TRP A 38 -9.61 -10.23 7.21
C TRP A 38 -8.37 -10.17 8.08
N PHE A 39 -7.32 -10.86 7.67
CA PHE A 39 -6.04 -10.91 8.37
C PHE A 39 -4.94 -10.26 7.52
N ALA A 40 -4.15 -9.38 8.14
CA ALA A 40 -3.04 -8.71 7.48
C ALA A 40 -1.71 -9.16 8.08
N SER A 41 -0.79 -9.61 7.22
CA SER A 41 0.57 -10.06 7.62
C SER A 41 0.58 -11.13 8.71
N ARG A 42 -0.28 -12.10 8.58
CA ARG A 42 -0.39 -13.19 9.55
C ARG A 42 0.81 -14.14 9.42
N PRO A 43 1.57 -14.41 10.49
CA PRO A 43 2.70 -15.35 10.44
C PRO A 43 2.28 -16.82 10.50
N ASN A 44 1.11 -17.12 11.07
CA ASN A 44 0.63 -18.49 11.23
C ASN A 44 -0.23 -18.92 10.03
N PRO A 45 -0.19 -20.19 9.64
CA PRO A 45 -1.09 -20.74 8.63
C PRO A 45 -2.56 -20.56 9.06
N VAL A 46 -3.44 -20.56 8.07
CA VAL A 46 -4.88 -20.55 8.30
C VAL A 46 -5.32 -21.95 8.68
N TYR A 47 -6.03 -22.08 9.77
CA TYR A 47 -6.62 -23.35 10.17
C TYR A 47 -7.99 -23.54 9.53
N PHE A 48 -8.38 -24.79 9.36
CA PHE A 48 -9.65 -25.19 8.74
C PHE A 48 -10.90 -24.55 9.37
N ASN A 49 -10.91 -24.35 10.67
CA ASN A 49 -12.00 -23.72 11.40
C ASN A 49 -12.02 -22.17 11.31
N GLU A 50 -11.03 -21.57 10.65
CA GLU A 50 -10.95 -20.11 10.45
C GLU A 50 -11.49 -19.68 9.10
N VAL A 51 -11.71 -20.60 8.16
CA VAL A 51 -12.33 -20.29 6.88
C VAL A 51 -13.86 -20.21 7.02
N PRO A 52 -14.56 -19.40 6.21
CA PRO A 52 -14.01 -18.52 5.19
C PRO A 52 -13.28 -17.30 5.76
N CYS A 53 -12.15 -16.93 5.15
CA CYS A 53 -11.37 -15.78 5.57
C CYS A 53 -10.61 -15.15 4.39
N GLY A 54 -10.11 -13.94 4.61
CA GLY A 54 -9.25 -13.23 3.67
C GLY A 54 -7.89 -12.90 4.26
N LEU A 55 -6.86 -12.98 3.44
CA LEU A 55 -5.47 -12.67 3.77
C LEU A 55 -4.97 -11.51 2.92
N ILE A 56 -4.25 -10.59 3.55
CA ILE A 56 -3.64 -9.43 2.89
C ILE A 56 -2.17 -9.42 3.22
N TYR A 57 -1.30 -9.51 2.21
CA TYR A 57 0.15 -9.46 2.39
C TYR A 57 0.87 -8.85 1.21
N PHE A 58 2.02 -8.23 1.49
CA PHE A 58 2.91 -7.71 0.47
C PHE A 58 3.96 -8.75 0.12
N SER A 59 4.11 -9.05 -1.16
CA SER A 59 5.06 -10.04 -1.65
C SER A 59 6.40 -9.43 -2.03
N ASP A 60 6.40 -8.22 -2.58
CA ASP A 60 7.61 -7.54 -3.04
C ASP A 60 7.48 -6.02 -3.00
N GLN A 61 8.62 -5.33 -3.06
CA GLN A 61 8.68 -3.87 -3.18
C GLN A 61 9.91 -3.47 -3.99
N GLY A 62 9.69 -2.91 -5.16
CA GLY A 62 10.70 -2.20 -5.94
C GLY A 62 10.81 -0.73 -5.53
N SER A 63 11.98 -0.13 -5.76
CA SER A 63 12.22 1.29 -5.50
C SER A 63 13.13 1.88 -6.58
N ASP A 64 12.63 2.89 -7.28
CA ASP A 64 13.38 3.69 -8.23
C ASP A 64 13.52 5.12 -7.71
N HIS A 65 14.69 5.71 -7.90
CA HIS A 65 14.90 7.13 -7.59
C HIS A 65 14.75 7.98 -8.85
N GLU A 66 13.99 9.04 -8.74
CA GLU A 66 13.92 10.05 -9.80
C GLU A 66 15.05 11.06 -9.62
N ASN A 67 15.65 11.49 -10.74
CA ASN A 67 16.75 12.46 -10.72
C ASN A 67 16.20 13.90 -10.55
N THR A 68 15.48 14.12 -9.45
CA THR A 68 14.83 15.39 -9.07
C THR A 68 15.47 15.96 -7.81
N ALA A 69 15.38 17.28 -7.62
CA ALA A 69 15.77 17.93 -6.38
C ALA A 69 14.53 18.64 -5.78
N PRO A 70 14.07 18.27 -4.56
CA PRO A 70 14.59 17.20 -3.70
C PRO A 70 14.37 15.79 -4.29
N ARG A 71 15.15 14.81 -3.81
CA ARG A 71 15.05 13.43 -4.30
C ARG A 71 13.67 12.85 -3.97
N ASN A 72 13.00 12.37 -5.00
CA ASN A 72 11.74 11.66 -4.89
C ASN A 72 11.96 10.18 -5.23
N TYR A 73 11.35 9.29 -4.45
CA TYR A 73 11.42 7.86 -4.66
C TYR A 73 10.06 7.34 -5.09
N LYS A 74 10.06 6.68 -6.25
CA LYS A 74 8.89 5.95 -6.74
C LYS A 74 9.02 4.49 -6.30
N HIS A 75 8.02 4.00 -5.63
CA HIS A 75 7.95 2.62 -5.15
C HIS A 75 6.87 1.86 -5.90
N SER A 76 7.18 0.62 -6.26
CA SER A 76 6.21 -0.37 -6.73
C SER A 76 6.04 -1.43 -5.65
N LEU A 77 4.83 -1.63 -5.18
CA LEU A 77 4.48 -2.52 -4.09
C LEU A 77 3.55 -3.61 -4.61
N ALA A 78 4.03 -4.86 -4.64
CA ALA A 78 3.21 -6.00 -5.00
C ALA A 78 2.39 -6.46 -3.80
N LEU A 79 1.08 -6.36 -3.91
CA LEU A 79 0.09 -6.76 -2.93
C LEU A 79 -0.60 -8.05 -3.39
N THR A 80 -0.75 -9.00 -2.48
CA THR A 80 -1.60 -10.17 -2.70
C THR A 80 -2.74 -10.16 -1.71
N ILE A 81 -3.95 -10.30 -2.24
CA ILE A 81 -5.17 -10.53 -1.46
C ILE A 81 -5.66 -11.95 -1.78
N GLU A 82 -5.77 -12.78 -0.78
CA GLU A 82 -6.21 -14.16 -0.93
C GLU A 82 -7.51 -14.38 -0.16
N VAL A 83 -8.51 -14.95 -0.82
CA VAL A 83 -9.77 -15.36 -0.21
C VAL A 83 -9.79 -16.88 -0.17
N MET A 84 -10.12 -17.44 0.97
CA MET A 84 -10.11 -18.88 1.22
C MET A 84 -11.46 -19.35 1.74
N HIS A 85 -11.91 -20.50 1.26
CA HIS A 85 -13.11 -21.18 1.76
C HIS A 85 -12.94 -22.69 1.71
N ASN A 86 -13.57 -23.36 2.65
CA ASN A 86 -13.84 -24.79 2.60
C ASN A 86 -15.32 -24.98 2.39
N MET A 87 -15.72 -25.59 1.33
CA MET A 87 -17.11 -25.88 1.09
C MET A 87 -17.26 -27.38 0.93
N ASP A 88 -17.96 -27.97 1.88
CA ASP A 88 -18.46 -29.33 1.75
C ASP A 88 -19.73 -29.23 0.89
N SER A 89 -19.55 -29.18 -0.43
CA SER A 89 -20.68 -28.95 -1.32
C SER A 89 -20.97 -30.22 -2.14
N GLU A 90 -22.16 -30.74 -1.99
CA GLU A 90 -22.74 -31.72 -2.91
C GLU A 90 -23.05 -31.11 -4.30
N ARG A 91 -22.77 -29.82 -4.52
CA ARG A 91 -23.03 -29.13 -5.79
C ARG A 91 -21.74 -28.85 -6.52
N ASP A 92 -21.66 -29.33 -7.74
CA ASP A 92 -20.60 -28.94 -8.68
C ASP A 92 -20.55 -27.41 -8.81
N ASN A 93 -19.35 -26.83 -8.81
CA ASN A 93 -19.03 -25.40 -8.96
C ASN A 93 -19.47 -24.46 -7.82
N ALA A 94 -20.10 -24.92 -6.73
CA ALA A 94 -20.57 -24.01 -5.68
C ALA A 94 -19.43 -23.28 -4.97
N LEU A 95 -18.26 -23.92 -4.85
CA LEU A 95 -17.06 -23.31 -4.28
C LEU A 95 -16.49 -22.25 -5.21
N ASP A 96 -16.39 -22.56 -6.50
CA ASP A 96 -15.83 -21.62 -7.49
C ASP A 96 -16.72 -20.39 -7.63
N ASP A 97 -18.04 -20.57 -7.73
CA ASP A 97 -19.02 -19.47 -7.78
C ASP A 97 -18.93 -18.57 -6.55
N TRP A 98 -18.71 -19.16 -5.36
CA TRP A 98 -18.54 -18.41 -4.14
C TRP A 98 -17.22 -17.62 -4.13
N LEU A 99 -16.09 -18.25 -4.51
CA LEU A 99 -14.78 -17.63 -4.58
C LEU A 99 -14.76 -16.47 -5.60
N ASP A 100 -15.33 -16.70 -6.78
CA ASP A 100 -15.43 -15.67 -7.82
C ASP A 100 -16.28 -14.48 -7.37
N SER A 101 -17.38 -14.74 -6.67
CA SER A 101 -18.21 -13.67 -6.09
C SER A 101 -17.43 -12.82 -5.07
N ARG A 102 -16.63 -13.46 -4.21
CA ARG A 102 -15.80 -12.73 -3.23
C ARG A 102 -14.62 -12.01 -3.90
N ALA A 103 -14.01 -12.63 -4.93
CA ALA A 103 -13.00 -11.98 -5.73
C ALA A 103 -13.52 -10.70 -6.38
N TRP A 104 -14.73 -10.75 -6.94
CA TRP A 104 -15.38 -9.57 -7.51
C TRP A 104 -15.58 -8.44 -6.49
N GLU A 105 -16.00 -8.75 -5.27
CA GLU A 105 -16.13 -7.75 -4.20
C GLU A 105 -14.78 -7.09 -3.89
N VAL A 106 -13.70 -7.88 -3.82
CA VAL A 106 -12.35 -7.38 -3.61
C VAL A 106 -11.91 -6.47 -4.77
N GLU A 107 -12.14 -6.88 -6.02
CA GLU A 107 -11.82 -6.07 -7.21
C GLU A 107 -12.56 -4.74 -7.17
N VAL A 108 -13.86 -4.75 -6.94
CA VAL A 108 -14.68 -3.53 -6.85
C VAL A 108 -14.18 -2.63 -5.71
N ALA A 109 -13.87 -3.20 -4.54
CA ALA A 109 -13.38 -2.42 -3.41
C ALA A 109 -12.03 -1.76 -3.69
N MET A 110 -11.09 -2.48 -4.31
CA MET A 110 -9.74 -2.00 -4.61
C MET A 110 -9.72 -1.01 -5.77
N LEU A 111 -10.51 -1.25 -6.82
CA LEU A 111 -10.43 -0.47 -8.07
C LEU A 111 -11.44 0.70 -8.11
N SER A 112 -12.33 0.81 -7.13
CA SER A 112 -13.26 1.95 -7.03
C SER A 112 -12.55 3.30 -6.83
N ASP A 113 -11.38 3.29 -6.20
CA ASP A 113 -10.50 4.45 -6.08
C ASP A 113 -9.04 4.01 -6.31
N ARG A 114 -8.47 4.38 -7.46
CA ARG A 114 -7.09 4.06 -7.84
C ARG A 114 -6.04 4.57 -6.84
N PHE A 115 -6.39 5.58 -6.06
CA PHE A 115 -5.52 6.18 -5.04
C PHE A 115 -5.69 5.54 -3.65
N LEU A 116 -6.61 4.59 -3.51
CA LEU A 116 -6.92 3.92 -2.24
C LEU A 116 -7.07 4.90 -1.06
N GLY A 117 -7.67 6.07 -1.29
CA GLY A 117 -7.82 7.10 -0.28
C GLY A 117 -6.56 7.89 0.08
N PHE A 118 -5.44 7.69 -0.63
CA PHE A 118 -4.18 8.39 -0.42
C PHE A 118 -3.76 9.22 -1.65
N PRO A 119 -4.58 10.20 -2.09
CA PRO A 119 -4.19 11.03 -3.23
C PRO A 119 -2.92 11.83 -2.91
N GLY A 120 -2.01 11.90 -3.88
CA GLY A 120 -0.70 12.54 -3.71
C GLY A 120 0.38 11.64 -3.11
N ILE A 121 0.03 10.43 -2.63
CA ILE A 121 0.97 9.40 -2.21
C ILE A 121 0.90 8.24 -3.19
N ILE A 122 -0.28 7.61 -3.32
CA ILE A 122 -0.51 6.55 -4.29
C ILE A 122 -0.79 7.19 -5.64
N GLU A 123 -0.07 6.76 -6.66
CA GLU A 123 -0.25 7.20 -8.04
C GLU A 123 -1.25 6.34 -8.77
N ASP A 124 -1.16 5.03 -8.54
CA ASP A 124 -1.99 4.07 -9.24
C ASP A 124 -2.10 2.74 -8.48
N THR A 125 -3.22 2.05 -8.70
CA THR A 125 -3.48 0.70 -8.21
C THR A 125 -4.04 -0.12 -9.36
N VAL A 126 -3.34 -1.19 -9.74
CA VAL A 126 -3.69 -2.02 -10.90
C VAL A 126 -3.83 -3.47 -10.47
N LEU A 127 -4.90 -4.15 -10.89
CA LEU A 127 -5.01 -5.60 -10.80
C LEU A 127 -4.15 -6.22 -11.89
N SER A 128 -3.11 -6.96 -11.52
CA SER A 128 -2.20 -7.60 -12.47
C SER A 128 -2.63 -9.03 -12.83
N ARG A 129 -3.21 -9.74 -11.88
CA ARG A 129 -3.60 -11.14 -12.10
C ARG A 129 -4.60 -11.61 -11.04
N THR A 130 -5.52 -12.49 -11.46
CA THR A 130 -6.36 -13.30 -10.56
C THR A 130 -6.04 -14.77 -10.80
N GLN A 131 -5.85 -15.55 -9.73
CA GLN A 131 -5.43 -16.95 -9.81
C GLN A 131 -6.20 -17.80 -8.81
N PRO A 132 -7.05 -18.73 -9.27
CA PRO A 132 -7.62 -19.77 -8.40
C PRO A 132 -6.53 -20.75 -7.97
N VAL A 133 -6.60 -21.23 -6.74
CA VAL A 133 -5.66 -22.20 -6.15
C VAL A 133 -6.45 -23.19 -5.33
N THR A 134 -6.27 -24.46 -5.61
CA THR A 134 -6.78 -25.55 -4.78
C THR A 134 -5.67 -26.02 -3.85
N ILE A 135 -5.91 -26.03 -2.56
CA ILE A 135 -4.97 -26.53 -1.57
C ILE A 135 -5.47 -27.91 -1.14
N GLU A 136 -4.84 -28.94 -1.72
CA GLU A 136 -5.06 -30.31 -1.28
C GLU A 136 -4.44 -30.48 0.11
N SER A 137 -5.25 -30.83 1.10
CA SER A 137 -4.71 -31.15 2.42
C SER A 137 -4.51 -32.65 2.55
N GLU A 138 -3.26 -33.10 2.66
CA GLU A 138 -2.94 -34.51 2.90
C GLU A 138 -3.66 -35.01 4.16
N GLY A 139 -4.65 -35.89 3.98
CA GLY A 139 -5.35 -36.60 5.05
C GLY A 139 -6.61 -35.93 5.59
N SER A 140 -7.10 -34.83 5.05
CA SER A 140 -8.42 -34.30 5.34
C SER A 140 -9.42 -34.63 4.22
N ALA A 141 -10.65 -34.92 4.58
CA ALA A 141 -11.73 -35.23 3.62
C ALA A 141 -12.28 -33.97 2.92
N GLN A 142 -11.69 -32.80 3.16
CA GLN A 142 -12.18 -31.54 2.66
C GLN A 142 -11.04 -30.69 2.13
N ASP A 143 -11.14 -30.27 0.88
CA ASP A 143 -10.19 -29.38 0.24
C ASP A 143 -10.50 -27.92 0.57
N ILE A 144 -9.46 -27.09 0.70
CA ILE A 144 -9.59 -25.65 0.81
C ILE A 144 -9.38 -25.05 -0.57
N GLY A 145 -10.42 -24.41 -1.10
CA GLY A 145 -10.30 -23.57 -2.27
C GLY A 145 -9.84 -22.18 -1.90
N SER A 146 -9.00 -21.58 -2.71
CA SER A 146 -8.63 -20.19 -2.57
C SER A 146 -8.55 -19.48 -3.93
N ILE A 147 -8.72 -18.16 -3.89
CA ILE A 147 -8.50 -17.29 -5.03
C ILE A 147 -7.57 -16.16 -4.62
N ARG A 148 -6.52 -15.95 -5.41
CA ARG A 148 -5.51 -14.91 -5.18
C ARG A 148 -5.64 -13.81 -6.20
N LEU A 149 -5.73 -12.58 -5.71
CA LEU A 149 -5.71 -11.37 -6.52
C LEU A 149 -4.39 -10.64 -6.28
N PHE A 150 -3.68 -10.33 -7.36
CA PHE A 150 -2.40 -9.66 -7.32
C PHE A 150 -2.57 -8.23 -7.81
N PHE A 151 -2.21 -7.27 -6.97
CA PHE A 151 -2.28 -5.85 -7.28
C PHE A 151 -0.89 -5.23 -7.24
N ASP A 152 -0.64 -4.34 -8.18
CA ASP A 152 0.55 -3.51 -8.21
C ASP A 152 0.15 -2.09 -7.78
N ILE A 153 0.71 -1.63 -6.66
CA ILE A 153 0.47 -0.30 -6.10
C ILE A 153 1.71 0.54 -6.31
N THR A 154 1.56 1.62 -7.06
CA THR A 154 2.63 2.60 -7.26
C THR A 154 2.43 3.78 -6.33
N TYR A 155 3.46 4.12 -5.53
CA TYR A 155 3.39 5.26 -4.63
C TYR A 155 4.70 6.04 -4.60
N ARG A 156 4.62 7.32 -4.18
CA ARG A 156 5.78 8.18 -4.01
C ARG A 156 6.02 8.46 -2.53
N CYS A 157 7.30 8.59 -2.19
CA CYS A 157 7.72 8.95 -0.85
C CYS A 157 8.91 9.90 -0.90
N ASP A 158 8.75 11.06 -0.26
CA ASP A 158 9.83 12.00 -0.05
C ASP A 158 10.50 11.70 1.28
N TYR A 159 11.73 11.21 1.22
CA TYR A 159 12.56 11.08 2.42
C TYR A 159 13.25 12.43 2.69
N GLN A 160 12.48 13.48 2.88
CA GLN A 160 13.07 14.74 3.29
C GLN A 160 13.61 14.58 4.70
N ASN A 161 14.93 14.69 4.82
CA ASN A 161 15.52 14.97 6.10
C ASN A 161 14.91 16.29 6.59
N ASN A 162 14.28 16.29 7.77
CA ASN A 162 13.91 17.50 8.50
C ASN A 162 15.17 18.25 9.00
N ALA A 163 16.24 18.25 8.22
CA ALA A 163 17.34 19.17 8.42
C ALA A 163 16.72 20.57 8.32
N LYS A 164 16.72 21.30 9.44
CA LYS A 164 16.18 22.62 9.53
C LYS A 164 16.72 23.44 8.36
N LEU A 165 15.86 23.75 7.40
CA LEU A 165 16.18 24.66 6.27
C LEU A 165 16.60 26.05 6.76
N ASP A 166 16.41 26.36 8.03
CA ASP A 166 16.73 27.65 8.63
C ASP A 166 18.21 28.05 8.55
N GLU A 167 19.12 27.06 8.39
CA GLU A 167 20.55 27.33 8.25
C GLU A 167 20.99 27.72 6.83
N PHE A 168 20.16 27.42 5.81
CA PHE A 168 20.44 27.77 4.41
C PHE A 168 19.83 29.12 3.97
N LEU A 169 19.06 29.77 4.80
CA LEU A 169 18.42 31.04 4.46
C LEU A 169 19.35 32.25 4.57
N LYS A 170 20.57 32.07 5.06
CA LYS A 170 21.61 33.14 5.11
C LYS A 170 22.85 32.72 4.36
N PHE A 171 23.05 33.27 3.22
CA PHE A 171 24.34 33.19 2.50
C PHE A 171 25.15 34.46 2.80
N VAL A 172 26.27 34.28 3.46
CA VAL A 172 27.23 35.38 3.71
C VAL A 172 28.34 35.24 2.72
N ASN A 173 28.43 36.15 1.79
CA ASN A 173 29.54 36.23 0.84
C ASN A 173 30.57 37.25 1.34
N LYS A 174 31.76 36.77 1.73
CA LYS A 174 32.86 37.63 2.10
C LYS A 174 33.80 37.76 0.89
N LEU A 175 33.87 38.96 0.34
CA LEU A 175 34.77 39.28 -0.73
C LEU A 175 35.95 40.10 -0.16
N GLU A 176 37.13 39.54 -0.19
CA GLU A 176 38.37 40.28 0.05
C GLU A 176 38.83 40.94 -1.26
N THR A 177 38.91 42.25 -1.26
CA THR A 177 39.50 42.98 -2.38
C THR A 177 41.00 43.03 -2.25
N LYS A 178 41.73 43.24 -3.38
CA LYS A 178 43.18 43.27 -3.45
C LYS A 178 43.82 44.35 -2.56
N ASP A 179 43.05 45.32 -2.12
CA ASP A 179 43.48 46.45 -1.26
C ASP A 179 43.10 46.25 0.22
N GLY A 180 42.70 45.03 0.60
CA GLY A 180 42.39 44.68 1.98
C GLY A 180 41.06 45.23 2.51
N ALA A 181 40.18 45.73 1.65
CA ALA A 181 38.85 46.12 2.04
C ALA A 181 37.92 44.86 2.05
N GLU A 182 37.32 44.60 3.20
CA GLU A 182 36.31 43.54 3.34
C GLU A 182 34.92 44.09 2.99
N ALA A 183 34.23 43.44 2.04
CA ALA A 183 32.82 43.68 1.77
C ALA A 183 32.04 42.44 2.14
N GLU A 184 31.06 42.58 3.02
CA GLU A 184 30.17 41.53 3.42
C GLU A 184 28.78 41.76 2.82
N ASP A 185 28.32 40.85 1.97
CA ASP A 185 26.96 40.88 1.43
C ASP A 185 26.15 39.75 2.01
N ILE A 186 25.06 40.10 2.69
CA ILE A 186 24.16 39.16 3.34
C ILE A 186 22.87 39.07 2.51
N VAL A 187 22.75 37.98 1.75
CA VAL A 187 21.50 37.69 1.04
C VAL A 187 20.58 36.87 1.91
N THR A 188 19.44 37.45 2.31
CA THR A 188 18.38 36.76 3.02
C THR A 188 17.32 36.35 2.03
N ILE A 189 17.16 35.04 1.82
CA ILE A 189 16.08 34.50 0.97
C ILE A 189 14.80 34.45 1.82
N ARG A 190 13.81 35.30 1.48
CA ARG A 190 12.50 35.21 2.09
C ARG A 190 11.71 34.14 1.36
N SER A 191 11.21 33.13 2.09
CA SER A 191 10.17 32.23 1.61
C SER A 191 8.88 33.02 1.40
N ALA A 192 8.30 32.91 0.19
CA ALA A 192 6.98 33.44 -0.13
C ALA A 192 5.86 32.59 0.50
#